data_4c68414990e197d33cd8ce537337ca4d
#
_entry.id   4c68414990e197d33cd8ce537337ca4d
#
_cell.length_a   1.000
_cell.length_b   1.000
_cell.length_c   1.000
_cell.angle_alpha   90.00
_cell.angle_beta   90.00
_cell.angle_gamma   90.00
#
_symmetry.space_group_name_H-M   'P 1'
#
loop_
_entity.id
_entity.type
_entity.pdbx_description
1 polymer ?
#
loop_
_entity_poly.entity_id
_entity_poly.type
_entity_poly.pdbx_seq_one_letter_code
_entity_poly.pdbx_strand_id
1 'polypeptide(L)'
;MNLNEEYNVEGKPLRLEDLNIEALANMLHEKKIRTSQGKLIQPLHSGHLKVLEEMARYKVLACGRRWGKTLLVVLVAMAVLFQTRRRVWIVAPDYSLCEKVFRELYNILVTQMKVIQPGKPKGGRARNQKGDYYLETPWGSVLEAKSLENPDSLAGEANDLVIVDESALAENIYDIWVQMIKPTLMDKEGSAIFISTPRGRNSFYKMYLMGQKGKRQRTGELQITFDAKEGVDDDMTEWSSFKQTSYDNPLLASSPEKSKEEIDKSYREAVNTGKVVQFRQEYLADFEAVSDICFPDFKDDITDDCKYPHVVDYNWHPNEGPIFSASDHNFARPASTIFAQVNKFNDVMIFDERFTPRTTTYMQAQQIKDKQIELSKYAREVWSKEKYPMQYWYNINFNEIVADISGDQVQLNGRAAWDDFEDVLGRRPKGLKQTREIGCNMIRLWMTYPQFGPKGEPILDEQGNPKTYPKLFISRNCPNLIYALATAKFKKTKSGALKEDYEETVEGYEGLIDSLRYLLVYLFHDRGSHFSIAQGF
;
A
#
# COMPACT_ATOMS: atom_id res chain seq x y z
N MET A 1 -21.99 -0.77 36.33
CA MET A 1 -21.41 -1.72 35.39
C MET A 1 -19.91 -1.76 35.65
N ASN A 2 -19.39 -2.88 36.13
CA ASN A 2 -17.97 -3.02 36.42
C ASN A 2 -17.28 -3.39 35.12
N LEU A 3 -16.79 -2.41 34.38
CA LEU A 3 -16.14 -2.56 33.06
C LEU A 3 -14.92 -3.50 33.11
N ASN A 4 -14.44 -3.85 34.31
CA ASN A 4 -13.27 -4.71 34.51
C ASN A 4 -13.56 -6.23 34.43
N GLU A 5 -14.80 -6.67 34.52
CA GLU A 5 -15.11 -8.11 34.54
C GLU A 5 -15.29 -8.72 33.14
N GLU A 6 -15.67 -7.92 32.14
CA GLU A 6 -15.87 -8.41 30.77
C GLU A 6 -14.59 -8.47 29.91
N TYR A 7 -13.49 -7.80 30.34
CA TYR A 7 -12.31 -7.58 29.49
C TYR A 7 -11.01 -8.15 30.05
N ASN A 8 -11.06 -9.00 31.09
CA ASN A 8 -9.84 -9.47 31.76
C ASN A 8 -9.27 -10.73 31.08
N VAL A 9 -8.44 -10.55 30.03
CA VAL A 9 -7.65 -11.61 29.40
C VAL A 9 -6.17 -11.33 29.61
N GLU A 10 -5.66 -11.62 30.84
CA GLU A 10 -4.22 -11.54 31.12
C GLU A 10 -3.45 -12.49 30.19
N GLY A 11 -2.42 -11.95 29.53
CA GLY A 11 -1.42 -12.74 28.79
C GLY A 11 -1.72 -13.10 27.35
N LYS A 12 -2.86 -12.70 26.77
CA LYS A 12 -3.12 -12.89 25.32
C LYS A 12 -2.72 -11.66 24.52
N PRO A 13 -2.22 -11.83 23.27
CA PRO A 13 -2.04 -10.74 22.34
C PRO A 13 -3.33 -9.93 22.18
N LEU A 14 -3.20 -8.61 22.10
CA LEU A 14 -4.33 -7.72 21.89
C LEU A 14 -4.74 -7.78 20.42
N ARG A 15 -6.01 -8.12 20.17
CA ARG A 15 -6.63 -8.00 18.85
C ARG A 15 -7.70 -6.91 18.90
N LEU A 16 -7.71 -6.01 17.91
CA LEU A 16 -8.66 -4.87 17.91
C LEU A 16 -10.10 -5.33 17.66
N GLU A 17 -10.29 -6.38 16.89
CA GLU A 17 -11.57 -7.01 16.62
C GLU A 17 -12.24 -7.64 17.87
N ASP A 18 -11.43 -7.98 18.89
CA ASP A 18 -11.95 -8.53 20.16
C ASP A 18 -12.45 -7.43 21.12
N LEU A 19 -12.20 -6.15 20.78
CA LEU A 19 -12.60 -5.02 21.61
C LEU A 19 -13.99 -4.52 21.23
N ASN A 20 -14.89 -4.42 22.20
CA ASN A 20 -16.25 -3.89 21.97
C ASN A 20 -16.24 -2.34 21.92
N ILE A 21 -15.57 -1.79 20.87
CA ILE A 21 -15.39 -0.35 20.70
C ILE A 21 -16.72 0.34 20.37
N GLU A 22 -17.64 -0.36 19.69
CA GLU A 22 -18.97 0.16 19.39
C GLU A 22 -19.79 0.37 20.67
N ALA A 23 -19.80 -0.61 21.57
CA ALA A 23 -20.47 -0.46 22.86
C ALA A 23 -19.87 0.69 23.70
N LEU A 24 -18.55 0.88 23.63
CA LEU A 24 -17.89 2.01 24.29
C LEU A 24 -18.36 3.35 23.70
N ALA A 25 -18.45 3.47 22.37
CA ALA A 25 -18.94 4.68 21.73
C ALA A 25 -20.40 4.99 22.12
N ASN A 26 -21.25 3.98 22.09
CA ASN A 26 -22.67 4.08 22.48
C ASN A 26 -22.81 4.51 23.95
N MET A 27 -22.05 3.90 24.86
CA MET A 27 -22.01 4.29 26.28
C MET A 27 -21.61 5.75 26.48
N LEU A 28 -20.58 6.23 25.75
CA LEU A 28 -20.14 7.63 25.84
C LEU A 28 -21.22 8.58 25.33
N HIS A 29 -21.91 8.19 24.25
CA HIS A 29 -23.05 8.97 23.71
C HIS A 29 -24.21 9.06 24.71
N GLU A 30 -24.65 7.95 25.28
CA GLU A 30 -25.73 7.87 26.28
C GLU A 30 -25.39 8.67 27.54
N LYS A 31 -24.14 8.63 27.98
CA LYS A 31 -23.66 9.45 29.12
C LYS A 31 -23.44 10.92 28.77
N LYS A 32 -23.76 11.33 27.54
CA LYS A 32 -23.61 12.71 27.05
C LYS A 32 -22.18 13.26 27.18
N ILE A 33 -21.19 12.39 27.05
CA ILE A 33 -19.77 12.77 27.05
C ILE A 33 -19.49 13.63 25.81
N ARG A 34 -18.69 14.69 26.01
CA ARG A 34 -18.39 15.66 24.97
C ARG A 34 -16.91 15.69 24.63
N THR A 35 -16.61 16.04 23.41
CA THR A 35 -15.24 16.35 22.98
C THR A 35 -14.71 17.57 23.74
N SER A 36 -13.40 17.81 23.67
CA SER A 36 -12.77 19.01 24.25
C SER A 36 -13.33 20.32 23.63
N GLN A 37 -13.96 20.24 22.45
CA GLN A 37 -14.65 21.36 21.80
C GLN A 37 -16.15 21.46 22.16
N GLY A 38 -16.62 20.67 23.12
CA GLY A 38 -18.02 20.69 23.58
C GLY A 38 -19.02 19.92 22.72
N LYS A 39 -18.58 19.27 21.63
CA LYS A 39 -19.45 18.45 20.76
C LYS A 39 -19.76 17.11 21.42
N LEU A 40 -21.00 16.64 21.32
CA LEU A 40 -21.39 15.32 21.80
C LEU A 40 -20.62 14.23 21.01
N ILE A 41 -20.06 13.26 21.72
CA ILE A 41 -19.47 12.07 21.06
C ILE A 41 -20.59 11.30 20.39
N GLN A 42 -20.42 11.02 19.09
CA GLN A 42 -21.39 10.30 18.29
C GLN A 42 -21.08 8.80 18.27
N PRO A 43 -22.09 7.94 18.05
CA PRO A 43 -21.85 6.53 17.73
C PRO A 43 -20.94 6.34 16.53
N LEU A 44 -20.39 5.14 16.38
CA LEU A 44 -19.58 4.77 15.21
C LEU A 44 -20.48 4.65 13.97
N HIS A 45 -19.98 5.15 12.83
CA HIS A 45 -20.62 4.91 11.54
C HIS A 45 -20.02 3.68 10.83
N SER A 46 -20.68 3.20 9.78
CA SER A 46 -20.33 1.98 9.06
C SER A 46 -18.86 1.92 8.58
N GLY A 47 -18.26 3.07 8.21
CA GLY A 47 -16.86 3.15 7.83
C GLY A 47 -15.90 2.83 8.99
N HIS A 48 -16.22 3.25 10.22
CA HIS A 48 -15.46 2.88 11.42
C HIS A 48 -15.57 1.38 11.70
N LEU A 49 -16.80 0.84 11.63
CA LEU A 49 -17.06 -0.59 11.91
C LEU A 49 -16.27 -1.49 10.95
N LYS A 50 -16.28 -1.20 9.64
CA LYS A 50 -15.48 -1.93 8.64
C LYS A 50 -14.00 -2.00 8.97
N VAL A 51 -13.43 -0.93 9.54
CA VAL A 51 -12.01 -0.89 9.94
C VAL A 51 -11.77 -1.75 11.18
N LEU A 52 -12.70 -1.75 12.13
CA LEU A 52 -12.58 -2.47 13.39
C LEU A 52 -12.80 -3.98 13.23
N GLU A 53 -13.71 -4.38 12.37
CA GLU A 53 -14.03 -5.79 12.08
C GLU A 53 -12.94 -6.52 11.29
N GLU A 54 -12.04 -5.77 10.62
CA GLU A 54 -10.99 -6.35 9.80
C GLU A 54 -9.91 -7.03 10.65
N MET A 55 -9.66 -8.29 10.37
CA MET A 55 -8.66 -9.12 11.05
C MET A 55 -7.25 -8.87 10.54
N ALA A 56 -6.68 -7.72 10.87
CA ALA A 56 -5.31 -7.35 10.51
C ALA A 56 -4.60 -6.70 11.69
N ARG A 57 -3.37 -7.11 11.92
CA ARG A 57 -2.52 -6.58 12.98
C ARG A 57 -2.08 -5.15 12.69
N TYR A 58 -1.80 -4.85 11.41
CA TYR A 58 -1.35 -3.53 10.96
C TYR A 58 -2.36 -2.94 9.97
N LYS A 59 -2.90 -1.77 10.29
CA LYS A 59 -3.94 -1.13 9.50
C LYS A 59 -3.47 0.22 8.97
N VAL A 60 -3.70 0.49 7.68
CA VAL A 60 -3.38 1.77 7.03
C VAL A 60 -4.67 2.42 6.56
N LEU A 61 -4.98 3.59 7.09
CA LEU A 61 -6.24 4.28 6.87
C LEU A 61 -6.01 5.60 6.14
N ALA A 62 -6.27 5.61 4.84
CA ALA A 62 -6.33 6.82 4.02
C ALA A 62 -7.73 7.42 4.12
N CYS A 63 -7.88 8.50 4.87
CA CYS A 63 -9.20 9.04 5.20
C CYS A 63 -9.33 10.52 4.80
N GLY A 64 -10.47 10.86 4.21
CA GLY A 64 -10.84 12.25 3.94
C GLY A 64 -10.98 13.10 5.21
N ARG A 65 -10.95 14.42 5.06
CA ARG A 65 -11.22 15.34 6.16
C ARG A 65 -12.62 15.11 6.72
N ARG A 66 -12.78 15.27 8.04
CA ARG A 66 -14.06 15.09 8.72
C ARG A 66 -14.67 13.67 8.67
N TRP A 67 -13.93 12.68 8.19
CA TRP A 67 -14.38 11.28 8.24
C TRP A 67 -14.55 10.76 9.68
N GLY A 68 -13.86 11.32 10.65
CA GLY A 68 -13.93 10.88 12.05
C GLY A 68 -12.66 10.23 12.58
N LYS A 69 -11.51 10.45 11.92
CA LYS A 69 -10.19 9.90 12.30
C LYS A 69 -9.92 9.99 13.81
N THR A 70 -9.96 11.20 14.34
CA THR A 70 -9.66 11.47 15.76
C THR A 70 -10.60 10.73 16.70
N LEU A 71 -11.89 10.63 16.37
CA LEU A 71 -12.85 9.87 17.18
C LEU A 71 -12.48 8.39 17.22
N LEU A 72 -12.20 7.79 16.06
CA LEU A 72 -11.78 6.38 15.98
C LEU A 72 -10.53 6.12 16.81
N VAL A 73 -9.49 6.95 16.64
CA VAL A 73 -8.22 6.83 17.39
C VAL A 73 -8.45 6.91 18.90
N VAL A 74 -9.24 7.89 19.35
CA VAL A 74 -9.59 8.07 20.78
C VAL A 74 -10.30 6.84 21.33
N LEU A 75 -11.30 6.32 20.62
CA LEU A 75 -12.10 5.17 21.07
C LEU A 75 -11.26 3.88 21.11
N VAL A 76 -10.44 3.64 20.10
CA VAL A 76 -9.52 2.50 20.06
C VAL A 76 -8.52 2.58 21.22
N ALA A 77 -7.88 3.72 21.43
CA ALA A 77 -6.94 3.92 22.53
C ALA A 77 -7.62 3.72 23.90
N MET A 78 -8.84 4.25 24.07
CA MET A 78 -9.62 4.06 25.31
C MET A 78 -9.97 2.59 25.56
N ALA A 79 -10.42 1.87 24.54
CA ALA A 79 -10.78 0.46 24.66
C ALA A 79 -9.58 -0.38 25.12
N VAL A 80 -8.39 -0.08 24.60
CA VAL A 80 -7.14 -0.73 25.06
C VAL A 80 -6.78 -0.30 26.48
N LEU A 81 -6.92 0.98 26.82
CA LEU A 81 -6.63 1.47 28.19
C LEU A 81 -7.57 0.88 29.24
N PHE A 82 -8.77 0.45 28.88
CA PHE A 82 -9.67 -0.24 29.79
C PHE A 82 -9.29 -1.69 30.06
N GLN A 83 -8.37 -2.27 29.28
CA GLN A 83 -7.72 -3.54 29.62
C GLN A 83 -6.68 -3.33 30.73
N THR A 84 -6.26 -4.42 31.38
CA THR A 84 -5.28 -4.38 32.47
C THR A 84 -3.83 -4.39 31.93
N ARG A 85 -2.99 -3.47 32.43
CA ARG A 85 -1.54 -3.42 32.15
C ARG A 85 -1.17 -3.37 30.68
N ARG A 86 -1.96 -2.64 29.86
CA ARG A 86 -1.67 -2.41 28.45
C ARG A 86 -0.89 -1.13 28.24
N ARG A 87 -0.11 -1.07 27.17
CA ARG A 87 0.65 0.11 26.77
C ARG A 87 0.25 0.56 25.40
N VAL A 88 -0.08 1.85 25.28
CA VAL A 88 -0.50 2.52 24.03
C VAL A 88 0.42 3.69 23.76
N TRP A 89 0.92 3.79 22.54
CA TRP A 89 1.52 5.02 22.03
C TRP A 89 0.61 5.71 21.03
N ILE A 90 0.46 7.02 21.21
CA ILE A 90 -0.06 7.93 20.16
C ILE A 90 1.15 8.64 19.58
N VAL A 91 1.42 8.40 18.31
CA VAL A 91 2.57 8.96 17.61
C VAL A 91 2.07 9.93 16.54
N ALA A 92 2.72 11.05 16.34
CA ALA A 92 2.43 11.98 15.25
C ALA A 92 3.72 12.68 14.78
N PRO A 93 3.72 13.35 13.61
CA PRO A 93 4.89 14.07 13.11
C PRO A 93 5.51 15.01 14.13
N ASP A 94 4.70 15.73 14.87
CA ASP A 94 5.13 16.63 15.93
C ASP A 94 4.23 16.53 17.18
N TYR A 95 4.70 17.08 18.31
CA TYR A 95 3.94 17.06 19.57
C TYR A 95 2.63 17.86 19.52
N SER A 96 2.50 18.86 18.66
CA SER A 96 1.27 19.65 18.55
C SER A 96 0.12 18.85 17.92
N LEU A 97 0.46 17.91 17.06
CA LEU A 97 -0.50 16.96 16.48
C LEU A 97 -0.87 15.87 17.48
N CYS A 98 0.11 15.31 18.22
CA CYS A 98 -0.17 14.35 19.28
C CYS A 98 -1.10 14.94 20.36
N GLU A 99 -0.91 16.20 20.70
CA GLU A 99 -1.70 16.91 21.72
C GLU A 99 -3.19 16.87 21.42
N LYS A 100 -3.59 16.92 20.14
CA LYS A 100 -5.01 16.92 19.76
C LYS A 100 -5.72 15.65 20.23
N VAL A 101 -5.14 14.50 19.97
CA VAL A 101 -5.67 13.20 20.42
C VAL A 101 -5.57 13.05 21.93
N PHE A 102 -4.41 13.40 22.49
CA PHE A 102 -4.16 13.30 23.93
C PHE A 102 -5.14 14.17 24.72
N ARG A 103 -5.41 15.41 24.28
CA ARG A 103 -6.36 16.31 24.93
C ARG A 103 -7.77 15.76 24.98
N GLU A 104 -8.22 15.08 23.92
CA GLU A 104 -9.53 14.41 23.92
C GLU A 104 -9.56 13.27 24.95
N LEU A 105 -8.52 12.43 25.01
CA LEU A 105 -8.41 11.34 25.97
C LEU A 105 -8.35 11.88 27.41
N TYR A 106 -7.56 12.91 27.66
CA TYR A 106 -7.49 13.58 28.95
C TYR A 106 -8.83 14.15 29.38
N ASN A 107 -9.51 14.89 28.48
CA ASN A 107 -10.84 15.45 28.73
C ASN A 107 -11.86 14.34 29.10
N ILE A 108 -11.86 13.23 28.40
CA ILE A 108 -12.82 12.14 28.64
C ILE A 108 -12.46 11.40 29.94
N LEU A 109 -11.22 10.90 30.06
CA LEU A 109 -10.83 9.98 31.13
C LEU A 109 -10.57 10.67 32.48
N VAL A 110 -10.02 11.90 32.46
CA VAL A 110 -9.66 12.63 33.68
C VAL A 110 -10.79 13.59 34.08
N THR A 111 -11.27 14.40 33.14
CA THR A 111 -12.20 15.50 33.47
C THR A 111 -13.65 15.04 33.60
N GLN A 112 -14.18 14.35 32.60
CA GLN A 112 -15.61 13.99 32.55
C GLN A 112 -15.91 12.68 33.27
N MET A 113 -15.24 11.57 32.87
CA MET A 113 -15.51 10.26 33.45
C MET A 113 -14.83 10.04 34.83
N LYS A 114 -13.77 10.79 35.10
CA LYS A 114 -12.97 10.68 36.35
C LYS A 114 -12.45 9.25 36.60
N VAL A 115 -12.14 8.55 35.51
CA VAL A 115 -11.50 7.21 35.56
C VAL A 115 -10.09 7.34 36.11
N ILE A 116 -9.34 8.34 35.65
CA ILE A 116 -8.03 8.71 36.16
C ILE A 116 -8.20 9.91 37.08
N GLN A 117 -7.74 9.77 38.33
CA GLN A 117 -7.86 10.79 39.35
C GLN A 117 -6.48 11.10 39.94
N PRO A 118 -5.67 11.94 39.27
CA PRO A 118 -4.33 12.25 39.72
C PRO A 118 -4.32 12.78 41.15
N GLY A 119 -3.35 12.34 41.97
CA GLY A 119 -3.22 12.75 43.40
C GLY A 119 -4.07 11.95 44.38
N LYS A 120 -4.98 11.06 43.92
CA LYS A 120 -5.67 10.13 44.81
C LYS A 120 -4.93 8.81 44.94
N PRO A 121 -4.92 8.16 46.12
CA PRO A 121 -4.39 6.82 46.28
C PRO A 121 -5.06 5.86 45.29
N LYS A 122 -4.25 5.11 44.52
CA LYS A 122 -4.73 4.21 43.45
C LYS A 122 -5.60 4.87 42.37
N GLY A 123 -5.49 6.21 42.21
CA GLY A 123 -6.28 6.97 41.22
C GLY A 123 -5.68 7.02 39.83
N GLY A 124 -4.54 6.40 39.58
CA GLY A 124 -3.78 6.54 38.35
C GLY A 124 -2.95 7.82 38.30
N ARG A 125 -2.32 8.09 37.15
CA ARG A 125 -1.46 9.27 36.94
C ARG A 125 -1.82 9.96 35.64
N ALA A 126 -1.64 11.29 35.59
CA ALA A 126 -1.74 12.06 34.37
C ALA A 126 -0.72 13.19 34.36
N ARG A 127 0.01 13.33 33.25
CA ARG A 127 0.85 14.48 32.94
C ARG A 127 0.38 15.07 31.62
N ASN A 128 0.18 16.38 31.61
CA ASN A 128 -0.34 17.12 30.47
C ASN A 128 0.50 18.37 30.24
N GLN A 129 1.78 18.18 29.97
CA GLN A 129 2.72 19.26 29.66
C GLN A 129 3.29 19.03 28.26
N LYS A 130 3.60 20.11 27.54
CA LYS A 130 4.16 20.01 26.19
C LYS A 130 5.43 19.15 26.20
N GLY A 131 5.42 18.07 25.41
CA GLY A 131 6.52 17.10 25.34
C GLY A 131 6.46 15.99 26.41
N ASP A 132 5.54 16.06 27.37
CA ASP A 132 5.33 15.01 28.39
C ASP A 132 3.82 14.75 28.57
N TYR A 133 3.25 14.04 27.60
CA TYR A 133 1.85 13.63 27.59
C TYR A 133 1.74 12.17 28.03
N TYR A 134 1.20 11.95 29.23
CA TYR A 134 1.15 10.64 29.88
C TYR A 134 -0.16 10.43 30.62
N LEU A 135 -0.78 9.28 30.45
CA LEU A 135 -1.91 8.79 31.22
C LEU A 135 -1.63 7.38 31.74
N GLU A 136 -1.94 7.14 32.99
CA GLU A 136 -1.89 5.82 33.61
C GLU A 136 -3.20 5.56 34.34
N THR A 137 -3.85 4.45 34.02
CA THR A 137 -5.09 4.03 34.66
C THR A 137 -4.84 3.44 36.05
N PRO A 138 -5.86 3.39 36.94
CA PRO A 138 -5.76 2.71 38.24
C PRO A 138 -5.33 1.24 38.19
N TRP A 139 -5.53 0.58 37.05
CA TRP A 139 -5.17 -0.84 36.82
C TRP A 139 -3.89 -1.01 36.00
N GLY A 140 -3.09 0.05 35.85
CA GLY A 140 -1.73 0.00 35.35
C GLY A 140 -1.60 0.03 33.82
N SER A 141 -2.63 0.36 33.07
CA SER A 141 -2.51 0.62 31.63
C SER A 141 -2.02 2.04 31.38
N VAL A 142 -1.11 2.18 30.42
CA VAL A 142 -0.36 3.41 30.15
C VAL A 142 -0.58 3.88 28.72
N LEU A 143 -0.74 5.19 28.56
CA LEU A 143 -0.69 5.87 27.25
C LEU A 143 0.34 6.97 27.28
N GLU A 144 1.16 7.03 26.25
CA GLU A 144 2.14 8.09 26.00
C GLU A 144 1.99 8.67 24.61
N ALA A 145 2.18 9.99 24.49
CA ALA A 145 2.29 10.62 23.18
C ALA A 145 3.77 10.84 22.83
N LYS A 146 4.14 10.48 21.60
CA LYS A 146 5.49 10.53 21.06
C LYS A 146 5.52 11.30 19.74
N SER A 147 6.64 11.99 19.45
CA SER A 147 6.83 12.73 18.20
C SER A 147 7.82 12.01 17.27
N LEU A 148 7.54 12.03 15.97
CA LEU A 148 8.46 11.54 14.94
C LEU A 148 9.64 12.48 14.68
N GLU A 149 9.62 13.72 15.17
CA GLU A 149 10.77 14.63 15.12
C GLU A 149 12.01 14.08 15.84
N ASN A 150 11.78 13.19 16.82
CA ASN A 150 12.85 12.49 17.53
C ASN A 150 12.58 10.97 17.52
N PRO A 151 12.87 10.27 16.41
CA PRO A 151 12.60 8.85 16.27
C PRO A 151 13.29 7.97 17.32
N ASP A 152 14.46 8.38 17.82
CA ASP A 152 15.19 7.64 18.85
C ASP A 152 14.41 7.50 20.16
N SER A 153 13.46 8.42 20.42
CA SER A 153 12.55 8.34 21.56
C SER A 153 11.51 7.21 21.45
N LEU A 154 11.40 6.59 20.29
CA LEU A 154 10.50 5.46 20.01
C LEU A 154 11.16 4.10 20.29
N ALA A 155 12.37 4.08 20.86
CA ALA A 155 13.04 2.83 21.20
C ALA A 155 12.76 2.39 22.65
N GLY A 156 12.79 1.10 22.91
CA GLY A 156 13.03 0.51 24.22
C GLY A 156 11.81 0.06 25.04
N GLU A 157 10.57 0.26 24.61
CA GLU A 157 9.40 -0.20 25.38
C GLU A 157 8.44 -1.08 24.56
N ALA A 158 7.98 -2.17 25.15
CA ALA A 158 7.03 -3.08 24.50
C ALA A 158 5.61 -2.49 24.52
N ASN A 159 4.98 -2.36 23.36
CA ASN A 159 3.65 -1.79 23.18
C ASN A 159 2.61 -2.83 22.78
N ASP A 160 1.38 -2.67 23.26
CA ASP A 160 0.23 -3.44 22.82
C ASP A 160 -0.43 -2.77 21.59
N LEU A 161 -0.34 -1.44 21.50
CA LEU A 161 -0.89 -0.67 20.38
C LEU A 161 -0.05 0.58 20.11
N VAL A 162 0.26 0.80 18.84
CA VAL A 162 0.82 2.08 18.37
C VAL A 162 -0.10 2.68 17.33
N ILE A 163 -0.55 3.90 17.55
CA ILE A 163 -1.36 4.66 16.59
C ILE A 163 -0.52 5.82 16.07
N VAL A 164 -0.28 5.86 14.78
CA VAL A 164 0.43 6.94 14.11
C VAL A 164 -0.58 7.84 13.40
N ASP A 165 -0.92 8.96 14.04
CA ASP A 165 -1.85 9.95 13.48
C ASP A 165 -1.11 10.91 12.54
N GLU A 166 -1.81 11.37 11.51
CA GLU A 166 -1.28 12.21 10.42
C GLU A 166 0.02 11.65 9.79
N SER A 167 0.07 10.33 9.67
CA SER A 167 1.25 9.58 9.20
C SER A 167 1.72 9.95 7.78
N ALA A 168 0.84 10.47 6.91
CA ALA A 168 1.21 10.95 5.58
C ALA A 168 2.04 12.25 5.59
N LEU A 169 2.16 12.95 6.72
CA LEU A 169 3.02 14.12 6.86
C LEU A 169 4.49 13.75 7.14
N ALA A 170 4.77 12.51 7.53
CA ALA A 170 6.12 12.01 7.74
C ALA A 170 6.63 11.35 6.44
N GLU A 171 7.59 11.99 5.76
CA GLU A 171 8.10 11.51 4.46
C GLU A 171 8.72 10.12 4.55
N ASN A 172 9.39 9.80 5.66
CA ASN A 172 10.10 8.54 5.92
C ASN A 172 9.36 7.59 6.86
N ILE A 173 8.03 7.65 6.94
CA ILE A 173 7.24 6.87 7.90
C ILE A 173 7.46 5.34 7.78
N TYR A 174 7.75 4.84 6.58
CA TYR A 174 8.03 3.42 6.39
C TYR A 174 9.35 3.00 7.06
N ASP A 175 10.40 3.81 6.96
CA ASP A 175 11.69 3.51 7.60
C ASP A 175 11.59 3.58 9.12
N ILE A 176 10.88 4.60 9.64
CA ILE A 176 10.59 4.72 11.08
C ILE A 176 9.76 3.51 11.56
N TRP A 177 8.81 3.05 10.76
CA TRP A 177 8.07 1.83 11.07
C TRP A 177 9.00 0.63 11.23
N VAL A 178 9.83 0.36 10.23
CA VAL A 178 10.69 -0.84 10.21
C VAL A 178 11.75 -0.79 11.32
N GLN A 179 12.37 0.37 11.52
CA GLN A 179 13.53 0.50 12.41
C GLN A 179 13.14 0.76 13.87
N MET A 180 12.05 1.49 14.12
CA MET A 180 11.73 1.99 15.45
C MET A 180 10.42 1.45 16.02
N ILE A 181 9.31 1.50 15.25
CA ILE A 181 7.99 1.16 15.77
C ILE A 181 7.76 -0.35 15.80
N LYS A 182 8.01 -1.04 14.68
CA LYS A 182 7.76 -2.49 14.58
C LYS A 182 8.46 -3.31 15.68
N PRO A 183 9.74 -3.04 16.03
CA PRO A 183 10.40 -3.76 17.12
C PRO A 183 9.66 -3.65 18.46
N THR A 184 9.06 -2.51 18.79
CA THR A 184 8.34 -2.31 20.05
C THR A 184 7.05 -3.14 20.17
N LEU A 185 6.55 -3.67 19.06
CA LEU A 185 5.35 -4.49 19.02
C LEU A 185 5.64 -6.00 19.08
N MET A 186 6.90 -6.41 18.98
CA MET A 186 7.25 -7.82 18.82
C MET A 186 6.95 -8.64 20.08
N ASP A 187 7.36 -8.13 21.25
CA ASP A 187 7.26 -8.88 22.52
C ASP A 187 5.82 -9.17 22.95
N LYS A 188 4.89 -8.31 22.53
CA LYS A 188 3.46 -8.43 22.89
C LYS A 188 2.57 -8.80 21.73
N GLU A 189 3.14 -9.08 20.57
CA GLU A 189 2.39 -9.23 19.31
C GLU A 189 1.41 -8.06 19.09
N GLY A 190 1.83 -6.84 19.46
CA GLY A 190 1.00 -5.65 19.47
C GLY A 190 0.58 -5.22 18.07
N SER A 191 -0.45 -4.37 17.99
CA SER A 191 -1.04 -3.87 16.75
C SER A 191 -0.59 -2.45 16.41
N ALA A 192 -0.67 -2.08 15.12
CA ALA A 192 -0.42 -0.70 14.69
C ALA A 192 -1.54 -0.17 13.77
N ILE A 193 -1.83 1.13 13.91
CA ILE A 193 -2.74 1.87 13.03
C ILE A 193 -2.01 3.09 12.49
N PHE A 194 -1.90 3.20 11.18
CA PHE A 194 -1.42 4.39 10.48
C PHE A 194 -2.61 5.09 9.87
N ILE A 195 -2.89 6.31 10.32
CA ILE A 195 -4.08 7.04 9.87
C ILE A 195 -3.72 8.45 9.43
N SER A 196 -4.18 8.85 8.25
CA SER A 196 -3.95 10.19 7.71
C SER A 196 -4.93 10.56 6.60
N THR A 197 -4.96 11.85 6.28
CA THR A 197 -5.37 12.32 4.96
C THR A 197 -4.17 12.18 4.01
N PRO A 198 -4.33 11.59 2.81
CA PRO A 198 -3.23 11.44 1.85
C PRO A 198 -2.51 12.75 1.53
N ARG A 199 -1.21 12.65 1.25
CA ARG A 199 -0.34 13.76 0.85
C ARG A 199 0.51 13.35 -0.35
N GLY A 200 -0.16 13.13 -1.50
CA GLY A 200 0.49 12.56 -2.67
C GLY A 200 0.91 11.11 -2.46
N ARG A 201 1.76 10.60 -3.35
CA ARG A 201 2.24 9.22 -3.37
C ARG A 201 3.61 9.10 -2.69
N ASN A 202 3.60 9.21 -1.38
CA ASN A 202 4.79 9.16 -0.51
C ASN A 202 4.92 7.79 0.20
N SER A 203 5.77 7.71 1.22
CA SER A 203 5.97 6.51 2.05
C SER A 203 4.66 5.94 2.65
N PHE A 204 3.71 6.80 3.01
CA PHE A 204 2.39 6.37 3.49
C PHE A 204 1.58 5.67 2.38
N TYR A 205 1.69 6.14 1.13
CA TYR A 205 1.07 5.46 -0.02
C TYR A 205 1.66 4.06 -0.25
N LYS A 206 2.99 3.91 -0.08
CA LYS A 206 3.64 2.58 -0.12
C LYS A 206 3.02 1.63 0.92
N MET A 207 2.87 2.08 2.17
CA MET A 207 2.25 1.28 3.22
C MET A 207 0.78 0.94 2.91
N TYR A 208 0.05 1.88 2.28
CA TYR A 208 -1.30 1.63 1.81
C TYR A 208 -1.34 0.49 0.77
N LEU A 209 -0.44 0.46 -0.21
CA LEU A 209 -0.34 -0.61 -1.20
C LEU A 209 0.01 -1.97 -0.55
N MET A 210 0.89 -1.98 0.45
CA MET A 210 1.18 -3.19 1.23
C MET A 210 -0.08 -3.75 1.90
N GLY A 211 -0.91 -2.88 2.47
CA GLY A 211 -2.19 -3.26 3.07
C GLY A 211 -3.21 -3.81 2.07
N GLN A 212 -3.22 -3.31 0.82
CA GLN A 212 -4.04 -3.87 -0.26
C GLN A 212 -3.59 -5.31 -0.60
N LYS A 213 -2.29 -5.53 -0.76
CA LYS A 213 -1.72 -6.87 -0.99
C LYS A 213 -2.06 -7.82 0.16
N GLY A 214 -1.82 -7.42 1.41
CA GLY A 214 -2.06 -8.24 2.59
C GLY A 214 -3.52 -8.66 2.76
N LYS A 215 -4.46 -7.75 2.50
CA LYS A 215 -5.88 -8.07 2.51
C LYS A 215 -6.22 -9.18 1.52
N ARG A 216 -5.71 -9.11 0.30
CA ARG A 216 -5.95 -10.09 -0.74
C ARG A 216 -5.30 -11.44 -0.46
N GLN A 217 -4.11 -11.45 0.14
CA GLN A 217 -3.46 -12.67 0.63
C GLN A 217 -4.35 -13.36 1.67
N ARG A 218 -4.89 -12.61 2.61
CA ARG A 218 -5.74 -13.12 3.70
C ARG A 218 -7.10 -13.63 3.22
N THR A 219 -7.70 -12.99 2.23
CA THR A 219 -8.99 -13.41 1.65
C THR A 219 -8.84 -14.56 0.65
N GLY A 220 -7.62 -14.99 0.33
CA GLY A 220 -7.36 -16.04 -0.64
C GLY A 220 -7.47 -15.61 -2.10
N GLU A 221 -7.68 -14.32 -2.37
CA GLU A 221 -7.63 -13.75 -3.72
C GLU A 221 -6.20 -13.77 -4.27
N LEU A 222 -5.22 -13.78 -3.38
CA LEU A 222 -3.81 -13.98 -3.66
C LEU A 222 -3.29 -15.16 -2.87
N GLN A 223 -2.75 -16.17 -3.53
CA GLN A 223 -2.16 -17.32 -2.84
C GLN A 223 -0.78 -16.97 -2.29
N ILE A 224 -0.54 -17.39 -1.04
CA ILE A 224 0.77 -17.35 -0.40
C ILE A 224 1.44 -18.69 -0.68
N THR A 225 2.66 -18.66 -1.17
CA THR A 225 3.47 -19.88 -1.30
C THR A 225 4.14 -20.18 0.03
N PHE A 226 3.70 -21.25 0.67
CA PHE A 226 4.19 -21.67 2.00
C PHE A 226 5.59 -22.27 2.05
N ASP A 227 6.26 -22.44 0.92
CA ASP A 227 7.60 -23.05 0.84
C ASP A 227 8.75 -22.06 0.63
N ALA A 228 8.55 -20.79 0.96
CA ALA A 228 9.63 -19.81 0.93
C ALA A 228 10.64 -20.12 2.04
N LYS A 229 11.68 -20.84 1.69
CA LYS A 229 12.91 -20.87 2.47
C LYS A 229 13.49 -19.47 2.50
N GLU A 230 13.54 -18.89 3.71
CA GLU A 230 14.24 -17.67 4.08
C GLU A 230 14.39 -16.59 2.99
N GLY A 231 13.53 -15.60 3.00
CA GLY A 231 13.81 -14.27 2.44
C GLY A 231 13.08 -13.86 1.17
N VAL A 232 12.09 -14.60 0.66
CA VAL A 232 11.51 -14.30 -0.67
C VAL A 232 10.00 -14.05 -0.66
N ASP A 233 9.28 -14.38 0.40
CA ASP A 233 7.84 -14.10 0.43
C ASP A 233 7.53 -12.89 1.31
N ASP A 234 7.10 -11.81 0.65
CA ASP A 234 6.47 -10.67 1.30
C ASP A 234 5.12 -11.10 1.87
N ASP A 235 5.15 -11.88 2.96
CA ASP A 235 3.94 -12.17 3.70
C ASP A 235 3.37 -10.89 4.30
N MET A 236 2.36 -10.35 3.64
CA MET A 236 1.66 -9.14 4.07
C MET A 236 0.34 -9.47 4.76
N THR A 237 0.06 -10.73 5.11
CA THR A 237 -1.22 -11.14 5.72
C THR A 237 -1.58 -10.40 7.00
N GLU A 238 -0.58 -9.87 7.72
CA GLU A 238 -0.80 -9.03 8.89
C GLU A 238 -1.26 -7.61 8.55
N TRP A 239 -1.22 -7.19 7.25
CA TRP A 239 -1.56 -5.84 6.82
C TRP A 239 -2.95 -5.75 6.20
N SER A 240 -3.62 -4.62 6.43
CA SER A 240 -4.81 -4.21 5.68
C SER A 240 -4.83 -2.71 5.47
N SER A 241 -5.44 -2.25 4.38
CA SER A 241 -5.60 -0.82 4.14
C SER A 241 -7.01 -0.46 3.71
N PHE A 242 -7.39 0.78 4.02
CA PHE A 242 -8.72 1.32 3.79
C PHE A 242 -8.61 2.70 3.17
N LYS A 243 -9.41 2.94 2.14
CA LYS A 243 -9.68 4.28 1.61
C LYS A 243 -11.08 4.66 2.03
N GLN A 244 -11.20 5.78 2.72
CA GLN A 244 -12.45 6.26 3.29
C GLN A 244 -12.63 7.74 2.96
N THR A 245 -13.71 8.08 2.30
CA THR A 245 -14.01 9.45 1.88
C THR A 245 -14.74 10.24 2.98
N SER A 246 -14.82 11.55 2.84
CA SER A 246 -15.66 12.37 3.71
C SER A 246 -17.15 12.03 3.59
N TYR A 247 -17.58 11.50 2.43
CA TYR A 247 -18.97 11.06 2.22
C TYR A 247 -19.34 9.82 3.04
N ASP A 248 -18.36 9.03 3.48
CA ASP A 248 -18.59 7.84 4.30
C ASP A 248 -18.99 8.20 5.75
N ASN A 249 -18.92 9.48 6.13
CA ASN A 249 -19.38 9.96 7.44
C ASN A 249 -20.73 10.67 7.35
N PRO A 250 -21.85 9.97 7.64
CA PRO A 250 -23.18 10.57 7.62
C PRO A 250 -23.43 11.55 8.77
N LEU A 251 -22.54 11.59 9.76
CA LEU A 251 -22.67 12.40 10.98
C LEU A 251 -21.81 13.68 10.96
N LEU A 252 -21.33 14.09 9.79
CA LEU A 252 -20.54 15.31 9.61
C LEU A 252 -21.34 16.57 9.99
N ALA A 253 -22.60 16.61 9.63
CA ALA A 253 -23.55 17.68 9.94
C ALA A 253 -24.76 17.14 10.73
N SER A 254 -25.83 17.91 10.82
CA SER A 254 -27.01 17.54 11.61
C SER A 254 -27.88 16.42 11.00
N SER A 255 -27.66 16.08 9.74
CA SER A 255 -28.27 14.92 9.07
C SER A 255 -27.35 14.42 7.95
N PRO A 256 -27.54 13.16 7.45
CA PRO A 256 -26.78 12.64 6.32
C PRO A 256 -26.90 13.50 5.06
N GLU A 257 -28.08 14.02 4.75
CA GLU A 257 -28.33 14.89 3.59
C GLU A 257 -27.53 16.18 3.69
N LYS A 258 -27.56 16.84 4.87
CA LYS A 258 -26.76 18.04 5.11
C LYS A 258 -25.27 17.77 5.10
N SER A 259 -24.84 16.59 5.57
CA SER A 259 -23.44 16.17 5.50
C SER A 259 -22.97 16.11 4.04
N LYS A 260 -23.77 15.50 3.17
CA LYS A 260 -23.49 15.43 1.73
C LYS A 260 -23.50 16.83 1.09
N GLU A 261 -24.50 17.65 1.40
CA GLU A 261 -24.64 19.02 0.86
C GLU A 261 -23.42 19.89 1.17
N GLU A 262 -22.88 19.82 2.39
CA GLU A 262 -21.67 20.57 2.78
C GLU A 262 -20.43 20.12 2.01
N ILE A 263 -20.28 18.82 1.72
CA ILE A 263 -19.19 18.30 0.91
C ILE A 263 -19.36 18.73 -0.55
N ASP A 264 -20.58 18.59 -1.11
CA ASP A 264 -20.90 19.01 -2.48
C ASP A 264 -20.70 20.52 -2.68
N LYS A 265 -20.96 21.33 -1.66
CA LYS A 265 -20.66 22.77 -1.67
C LYS A 265 -19.16 23.02 -1.76
N SER A 266 -18.36 22.29 -0.96
CA SER A 266 -16.90 22.37 -1.01
C SER A 266 -16.35 21.92 -2.37
N TYR A 267 -16.98 20.93 -3.01
CA TYR A 267 -16.64 20.52 -4.37
C TYR A 267 -16.90 21.62 -5.40
N ARG A 268 -18.10 22.23 -5.39
CA ARG A 268 -18.45 23.35 -6.29
C ARG A 268 -17.47 24.52 -6.12
N GLU A 269 -17.10 24.82 -4.88
CA GLU A 269 -16.09 25.86 -4.60
C GLU A 269 -14.71 25.49 -5.18
N ALA A 270 -14.31 24.23 -5.04
CA ALA A 270 -13.06 23.72 -5.61
C ALA A 270 -13.04 23.79 -7.15
N VAL A 271 -14.17 23.48 -7.81
CA VAL A 271 -14.33 23.64 -9.28
C VAL A 271 -14.17 25.11 -9.67
N ASN A 272 -14.89 26.02 -8.99
CA ASN A 272 -14.85 27.45 -9.29
C ASN A 272 -13.46 28.09 -9.07
N THR A 273 -12.65 27.52 -8.18
CA THR A 273 -11.31 28.03 -7.84
C THR A 273 -10.17 27.24 -8.49
N GLY A 274 -10.46 26.24 -9.34
CA GLY A 274 -9.45 25.38 -9.97
C GLY A 274 -8.71 24.44 -9.00
N LYS A 275 -9.28 24.15 -7.81
CA LYS A 275 -8.67 23.35 -6.74
C LYS A 275 -9.26 21.94 -6.61
N VAL A 276 -9.74 21.38 -7.72
CA VAL A 276 -10.37 20.05 -7.73
C VAL A 276 -9.42 18.95 -7.23
N VAL A 277 -8.13 18.99 -7.64
CA VAL A 277 -7.11 18.04 -7.17
C VAL A 277 -6.97 18.08 -5.65
N GLN A 278 -6.92 19.30 -5.06
CA GLN A 278 -6.87 19.45 -3.61
C GLN A 278 -8.14 18.91 -2.92
N PHE A 279 -9.32 19.14 -3.50
CA PHE A 279 -10.58 18.60 -2.99
C PHE A 279 -10.54 17.06 -2.99
N ARG A 280 -10.12 16.44 -4.10
CA ARG A 280 -10.01 14.98 -4.21
C ARG A 280 -9.08 14.41 -3.15
N GLN A 281 -7.90 15.00 -2.96
CA GLN A 281 -6.95 14.58 -1.92
C GLN A 281 -7.56 14.72 -0.52
N GLU A 282 -8.18 15.87 -0.21
CA GLU A 282 -8.63 16.18 1.15
C GLU A 282 -9.97 15.54 1.52
N TYR A 283 -10.90 15.39 0.58
CA TYR A 283 -12.25 14.87 0.86
C TYR A 283 -12.48 13.45 0.34
N LEU A 284 -11.88 13.10 -0.81
CA LEU A 284 -12.02 11.76 -1.39
C LEU A 284 -10.89 10.81 -1.01
N ALA A 285 -9.92 11.28 -0.22
CA ALA A 285 -8.75 10.53 0.18
C ALA A 285 -7.93 10.00 -1.01
N ASP A 286 -7.87 10.74 -2.12
CA ASP A 286 -7.10 10.37 -3.28
C ASP A 286 -5.61 10.67 -3.07
N PHE A 287 -4.76 9.77 -3.57
CA PHE A 287 -3.31 9.93 -3.61
C PHE A 287 -2.92 10.66 -4.90
N GLU A 288 -3.25 11.93 -5.01
CA GLU A 288 -2.96 12.73 -6.20
C GLU A 288 -1.47 12.99 -6.41
N ALA A 289 -1.06 13.04 -7.67
CA ALA A 289 0.34 13.12 -8.07
C ALA A 289 0.87 14.56 -8.21
N VAL A 290 2.18 14.74 -8.10
CA VAL A 290 2.91 16.00 -8.28
C VAL A 290 3.28 16.20 -9.76
N SER A 291 3.53 17.45 -10.21
CA SER A 291 3.61 17.88 -11.61
C SER A 291 4.84 17.45 -12.45
N ASP A 292 5.80 16.68 -11.91
CA ASP A 292 7.03 16.26 -12.61
C ASP A 292 7.21 14.74 -12.71
N ILE A 293 6.08 14.02 -12.81
CA ILE A 293 6.04 12.55 -12.88
C ILE A 293 6.28 12.05 -14.30
N CYS A 294 7.06 10.97 -14.42
CA CYS A 294 7.37 10.33 -15.69
C CYS A 294 6.17 9.67 -16.38
N PHE A 295 5.21 9.17 -15.58
CA PHE A 295 4.05 8.42 -16.07
C PHE A 295 2.74 9.05 -15.56
N PRO A 296 2.38 10.27 -16.05
CA PRO A 296 1.21 11.00 -15.56
C PRO A 296 -0.12 10.29 -15.89
N ASP A 297 -0.11 9.46 -16.95
CA ASP A 297 -1.29 8.70 -17.38
C ASP A 297 -1.50 7.42 -16.57
N PHE A 298 -0.57 7.07 -15.69
CA PHE A 298 -0.74 5.91 -14.80
C PHE A 298 -1.87 6.16 -13.80
N LYS A 299 -2.90 5.33 -13.86
CA LYS A 299 -4.08 5.39 -12.98
C LYS A 299 -4.19 4.10 -12.18
N ASP A 300 -4.22 4.23 -10.87
CA ASP A 300 -4.25 3.11 -9.92
C ASP A 300 -5.65 2.78 -9.41
N ASP A 301 -6.65 3.60 -9.71
CA ASP A 301 -8.03 3.39 -9.29
C ASP A 301 -9.04 3.93 -10.32
N ILE A 302 -10.28 3.45 -10.25
CA ILE A 302 -11.40 4.00 -11.03
C ILE A 302 -11.73 5.38 -10.49
N THR A 303 -11.76 6.37 -11.35
CA THR A 303 -12.16 7.74 -11.04
C THR A 303 -13.14 8.24 -12.09
N ASP A 304 -13.79 9.40 -11.86
CA ASP A 304 -14.69 10.00 -12.86
C ASP A 304 -14.00 10.23 -14.20
N ASP A 305 -12.68 10.50 -14.17
CA ASP A 305 -11.85 10.74 -15.36
C ASP A 305 -11.16 9.45 -15.89
N CYS A 306 -11.27 8.32 -15.17
CA CYS A 306 -10.62 7.07 -15.54
C CYS A 306 -11.54 5.86 -15.32
N LYS A 307 -12.14 5.42 -16.39
CA LYS A 307 -13.02 4.25 -16.43
C LYS A 307 -12.23 2.93 -16.39
N TYR A 308 -11.02 2.93 -16.89
CA TYR A 308 -10.17 1.75 -17.03
C TYR A 308 -8.81 2.00 -16.36
N PRO A 309 -8.66 1.65 -15.06
CA PRO A 309 -7.39 1.81 -14.36
C PRO A 309 -6.35 0.79 -14.84
N HIS A 310 -5.07 1.12 -14.64
CA HIS A 310 -3.97 0.22 -14.93
C HIS A 310 -3.79 -0.84 -13.83
N VAL A 311 -4.24 -0.55 -12.61
CA VAL A 311 -4.16 -1.48 -11.48
C VAL A 311 -5.45 -2.28 -11.39
N VAL A 312 -5.29 -3.60 -11.47
CA VAL A 312 -6.41 -4.53 -11.57
C VAL A 312 -6.25 -5.69 -10.58
N ASP A 313 -7.36 -6.35 -10.30
CA ASP A 313 -7.38 -7.63 -9.61
C ASP A 313 -7.11 -8.73 -10.64
N TYR A 314 -5.86 -9.16 -10.74
CA TYR A 314 -5.45 -10.15 -11.72
C TYR A 314 -4.50 -11.17 -11.09
N ASN A 315 -4.81 -12.43 -11.33
CA ASN A 315 -3.92 -13.56 -11.09
C ASN A 315 -3.61 -14.25 -12.42
N TRP A 316 -2.44 -14.86 -12.51
CA TRP A 316 -2.06 -15.64 -13.66
C TRP A 316 -3.09 -16.73 -13.98
N HIS A 317 -3.35 -16.91 -15.27
CA HIS A 317 -4.28 -17.91 -15.78
C HIS A 317 -3.66 -18.67 -16.98
N PRO A 318 -3.51 -20.01 -16.91
CA PRO A 318 -2.75 -20.76 -17.92
C PRO A 318 -3.28 -20.68 -19.36
N ASN A 319 -4.56 -20.38 -19.57
CA ASN A 319 -5.17 -20.29 -20.90
C ASN A 319 -5.17 -18.88 -21.50
N GLU A 320 -4.64 -17.89 -20.79
CA GLU A 320 -4.70 -16.50 -21.28
C GLU A 320 -3.46 -16.07 -22.07
N GLY A 321 -2.52 -16.97 -22.29
CA GLY A 321 -1.36 -16.73 -23.12
C GLY A 321 -0.02 -16.98 -22.45
N PRO A 322 1.08 -16.74 -23.19
CA PRO A 322 2.44 -16.99 -22.72
C PRO A 322 2.81 -16.12 -21.52
N ILE A 323 3.72 -16.66 -20.70
CA ILE A 323 4.27 -15.97 -19.52
C ILE A 323 5.74 -15.64 -19.71
N PHE A 324 6.14 -14.53 -19.11
CA PHE A 324 7.49 -13.96 -19.21
C PHE A 324 7.98 -13.56 -17.81
N SER A 325 9.30 -13.61 -17.61
CA SER A 325 9.93 -12.91 -16.50
C SER A 325 10.88 -11.85 -17.05
N ALA A 326 10.95 -10.70 -16.39
CA ALA A 326 11.93 -9.68 -16.76
C ALA A 326 12.63 -9.15 -15.50
N SER A 327 13.95 -8.99 -15.60
CA SER A 327 14.79 -8.71 -14.44
C SER A 327 15.78 -7.58 -14.69
N ASP A 328 15.97 -6.75 -13.68
CA ASP A 328 17.11 -5.83 -13.55
C ASP A 328 18.03 -6.30 -12.43
N HIS A 329 19.33 -6.42 -12.74
CA HIS A 329 20.33 -6.95 -11.82
C HIS A 329 21.05 -5.81 -11.13
N ASN A 330 20.95 -5.74 -9.82
CA ASN A 330 21.71 -4.79 -9.05
C ASN A 330 22.02 -5.36 -7.65
N PHE A 331 23.32 -5.47 -7.31
CA PHE A 331 23.71 -5.93 -5.98
C PHE A 331 23.73 -4.81 -4.94
N ALA A 332 24.08 -3.60 -5.35
CA ALA A 332 24.15 -2.44 -4.47
C ALA A 332 22.75 -1.88 -4.13
N ARG A 333 21.75 -2.17 -4.96
CA ARG A 333 20.35 -1.81 -4.82
C ARG A 333 19.50 -3.08 -4.87
N PRO A 334 18.22 -3.05 -4.48
CA PRO A 334 17.35 -4.20 -4.62
C PRO A 334 17.30 -4.70 -6.07
N ALA A 335 17.56 -5.99 -6.26
CA ALA A 335 17.32 -6.64 -7.54
C ALA A 335 15.82 -6.76 -7.78
N SER A 336 15.39 -6.49 -8.99
CA SER A 336 13.98 -6.51 -9.36
C SER A 336 13.69 -7.58 -10.41
N THR A 337 12.58 -8.27 -10.25
CA THR A 337 12.01 -9.19 -11.24
C THR A 337 10.51 -9.00 -11.28
N ILE A 338 9.95 -8.87 -12.47
CA ILE A 338 8.51 -8.87 -12.71
C ILE A 338 8.10 -10.13 -13.47
N PHE A 339 6.88 -10.58 -13.22
CA PHE A 339 6.28 -11.74 -13.89
C PHE A 339 5.04 -11.27 -14.65
N ALA A 340 5.04 -11.54 -15.96
CA ALA A 340 4.03 -11.03 -16.87
C ALA A 340 3.35 -12.14 -17.66
N GLN A 341 2.10 -11.92 -18.00
CA GLN A 341 1.35 -12.69 -18.98
C GLN A 341 0.92 -11.78 -20.13
N VAL A 342 0.97 -12.27 -21.35
CA VAL A 342 0.54 -11.51 -22.53
C VAL A 342 -0.59 -12.27 -23.19
N ASN A 343 -1.75 -11.64 -23.31
CA ASN A 343 -2.92 -12.25 -23.90
C ASN A 343 -2.91 -12.14 -25.45
N LYS A 344 -3.87 -12.77 -26.10
CA LYS A 344 -4.03 -12.76 -27.57
C LYS A 344 -4.27 -11.37 -28.17
N PHE A 345 -4.60 -10.38 -27.36
CA PHE A 345 -4.80 -8.98 -27.79
C PHE A 345 -3.57 -8.12 -27.58
N ASN A 346 -2.45 -8.71 -27.17
CA ASN A 346 -1.22 -8.03 -26.75
C ASN A 346 -1.39 -7.13 -25.52
N ASP A 347 -2.37 -7.42 -24.66
CA ASP A 347 -2.44 -6.78 -23.35
C ASP A 347 -1.43 -7.48 -22.44
N VAL A 348 -0.65 -6.68 -21.74
CA VAL A 348 0.42 -7.13 -20.83
C VAL A 348 -0.09 -7.03 -19.41
N MET A 349 -0.17 -8.17 -18.73
CA MET A 349 -0.66 -8.30 -17.37
C MET A 349 0.52 -8.65 -16.47
N ILE A 350 1.02 -7.71 -15.67
CA ILE A 350 2.04 -7.99 -14.65
C ILE A 350 1.31 -8.58 -13.44
N PHE A 351 1.53 -9.87 -13.16
CA PHE A 351 0.77 -10.58 -12.15
C PHE A 351 1.50 -10.77 -10.81
N ASP A 352 2.85 -10.65 -10.80
CA ASP A 352 3.65 -10.73 -9.58
C ASP A 352 5.00 -10.03 -9.78
N GLU A 353 5.70 -9.76 -8.66
CA GLU A 353 7.01 -9.11 -8.64
C GLU A 353 7.91 -9.71 -7.55
N ARG A 354 9.23 -9.56 -7.72
CA ARG A 354 10.23 -9.72 -6.66
C ARG A 354 11.09 -8.47 -6.61
N PHE A 355 11.26 -7.94 -5.42
CA PHE A 355 12.05 -6.74 -5.16
C PHE A 355 12.86 -6.96 -3.87
N THR A 356 14.09 -7.43 -4.02
CA THR A 356 14.88 -7.99 -2.91
C THR A 356 16.27 -7.35 -2.82
N PRO A 357 16.67 -6.84 -1.63
CA PRO A 357 17.98 -6.25 -1.43
C PRO A 357 19.09 -7.31 -1.40
N ARG A 358 20.31 -6.89 -1.76
CA ARG A 358 21.54 -7.73 -1.69
C ARG A 358 21.42 -9.08 -2.37
N THR A 359 20.73 -9.12 -3.50
CA THR A 359 20.45 -10.33 -4.24
C THR A 359 21.47 -10.50 -5.37
N THR A 360 22.14 -11.65 -5.40
CA THR A 360 23.04 -12.02 -6.51
C THR A 360 22.23 -12.47 -7.73
N THR A 361 22.86 -12.48 -8.91
CA THR A 361 22.24 -13.00 -10.13
C THR A 361 21.82 -14.46 -10.01
N TYR A 362 22.60 -15.28 -9.29
CA TYR A 362 22.25 -16.66 -8.97
C TYR A 362 20.97 -16.75 -8.11
N MET A 363 20.88 -15.97 -7.05
CA MET A 363 19.68 -15.91 -6.19
C MET A 363 18.46 -15.42 -6.98
N GLN A 364 18.64 -14.46 -7.88
CA GLN A 364 17.56 -13.94 -8.72
C GLN A 364 17.07 -15.02 -9.71
N ALA A 365 17.98 -15.77 -10.32
CA ALA A 365 17.62 -16.92 -11.15
C ALA A 365 16.86 -17.99 -10.35
N GLN A 366 17.27 -18.23 -9.09
CA GLN A 366 16.58 -19.16 -8.20
C GLN A 366 15.15 -18.68 -7.88
N GLN A 367 14.94 -17.38 -7.65
CA GLN A 367 13.60 -16.81 -7.43
C GLN A 367 12.66 -17.04 -8.64
N ILE A 368 13.20 -16.94 -9.87
CA ILE A 368 12.44 -17.25 -11.09
C ILE A 368 12.08 -18.73 -11.14
N LYS A 369 13.00 -19.62 -10.80
CA LYS A 369 12.75 -21.06 -10.74
C LYS A 369 11.70 -21.42 -9.69
N ASP A 370 11.78 -20.80 -8.54
CA ASP A 370 10.82 -21.00 -7.46
C ASP A 370 9.41 -20.53 -7.90
N LYS A 371 9.34 -19.42 -8.64
CA LYS A 371 8.07 -18.96 -9.23
C LYS A 371 7.50 -19.95 -10.25
N GLN A 372 8.32 -20.60 -11.07
CA GLN A 372 7.86 -21.66 -11.97
C GLN A 372 7.28 -22.86 -11.22
N ILE A 373 7.92 -23.24 -10.11
CA ILE A 373 7.44 -24.32 -9.23
C ILE A 373 6.10 -23.92 -8.59
N GLU A 374 6.00 -22.71 -8.09
CA GLU A 374 4.77 -22.12 -7.53
C GLU A 374 3.61 -22.17 -8.52
N LEU A 375 3.81 -21.63 -9.72
CA LEU A 375 2.79 -21.65 -10.77
C LEU A 375 2.38 -23.07 -11.17
N SER A 376 3.33 -24.01 -11.21
CA SER A 376 3.06 -25.42 -11.50
C SER A 376 2.24 -26.09 -10.39
N LYS A 377 2.49 -25.75 -9.13
CA LYS A 377 1.73 -26.23 -7.96
C LYS A 377 0.31 -25.68 -7.99
N TYR A 378 0.18 -24.38 -8.17
CA TYR A 378 -1.12 -23.68 -8.29
C TYR A 378 -1.97 -24.27 -9.41
N ALA A 379 -1.40 -24.43 -10.61
CA ALA A 379 -2.11 -25.02 -11.73
C ALA A 379 -2.68 -26.41 -11.38
N ARG A 380 -1.89 -27.25 -10.72
CA ARG A 380 -2.33 -28.59 -10.30
C ARG A 380 -3.46 -28.57 -9.27
N GLU A 381 -3.41 -27.64 -8.31
CA GLU A 381 -4.43 -27.57 -7.23
C GLU A 381 -5.76 -27.00 -7.71
N VAL A 382 -5.72 -25.90 -8.49
CA VAL A 382 -6.92 -25.20 -8.93
C VAL A 382 -7.58 -25.91 -10.11
N TRP A 383 -6.79 -26.43 -11.05
CA TRP A 383 -7.30 -26.94 -12.32
C TRP A 383 -7.66 -28.40 -12.30
N SER A 384 -7.09 -29.20 -11.36
CA SER A 384 -7.59 -30.55 -11.12
C SER A 384 -9.04 -30.58 -10.66
N LYS A 385 -9.52 -29.49 -10.04
CA LYS A 385 -10.91 -29.30 -9.61
C LYS A 385 -11.86 -28.90 -10.76
N GLU A 386 -11.35 -28.32 -11.85
CA GLU A 386 -12.12 -27.79 -12.97
C GLU A 386 -12.17 -28.71 -14.21
N LYS A 387 -11.79 -29.97 -14.10
CA LYS A 387 -11.85 -30.99 -15.19
C LYS A 387 -10.94 -30.76 -16.41
N TYR A 388 -9.79 -30.10 -16.27
CA TYR A 388 -8.81 -30.00 -17.35
C TYR A 388 -7.85 -31.20 -17.35
N PRO A 389 -7.42 -31.71 -18.54
CA PRO A 389 -6.50 -32.85 -18.61
C PRO A 389 -5.15 -32.49 -17.96
N MET A 390 -4.79 -33.17 -16.88
CA MET A 390 -3.56 -32.95 -16.10
C MET A 390 -2.25 -33.05 -16.88
N GLN A 391 -2.26 -33.71 -18.02
CA GLN A 391 -1.06 -33.98 -18.81
C GLN A 391 -0.38 -32.74 -19.39
N TYR A 392 -1.03 -31.57 -19.41
CA TYR A 392 -0.46 -30.33 -19.97
C TYR A 392 0.15 -29.38 -18.90
N TRP A 393 0.03 -29.67 -17.58
CA TRP A 393 0.28 -28.70 -16.53
C TRP A 393 1.42 -29.09 -15.57
N TYR A 394 2.17 -30.14 -15.87
CA TYR A 394 3.17 -30.66 -14.93
C TYR A 394 4.37 -29.72 -14.71
N ASN A 395 4.74 -28.91 -15.70
CA ASN A 395 5.86 -27.99 -15.60
C ASN A 395 5.54 -26.68 -16.32
N ILE A 396 5.07 -25.70 -15.57
CA ILE A 396 4.90 -24.33 -16.08
C ILE A 396 6.30 -23.70 -16.21
N ASN A 397 6.61 -23.23 -17.42
CA ASN A 397 7.85 -22.54 -17.72
C ASN A 397 7.55 -21.17 -18.31
N PHE A 398 8.38 -20.17 -18.00
CA PHE A 398 8.32 -18.90 -18.71
C PHE A 398 8.69 -19.12 -20.18
N ASN A 399 7.98 -18.51 -21.09
CA ASN A 399 8.28 -18.56 -22.52
C ASN A 399 9.64 -17.94 -22.79
N GLU A 400 9.87 -16.77 -22.20
CA GLU A 400 11.17 -16.12 -22.21
C GLU A 400 11.51 -15.53 -20.85
N ILE A 401 12.81 -15.44 -20.59
CA ILE A 401 13.42 -14.72 -19.47
C ILE A 401 14.14 -13.53 -20.08
N VAL A 402 13.75 -12.33 -19.70
CA VAL A 402 14.29 -11.08 -20.23
C VAL A 402 15.17 -10.42 -19.17
N ALA A 403 16.30 -9.85 -19.58
CA ALA A 403 17.17 -9.10 -18.67
C ALA A 403 17.97 -8.04 -19.42
N ASP A 404 18.63 -7.14 -18.67
CA ASP A 404 19.54 -6.18 -19.27
C ASP A 404 20.66 -6.90 -20.03
N ILE A 405 20.86 -6.50 -21.28
CA ILE A 405 21.89 -7.06 -22.16
C ILE A 405 23.32 -6.90 -21.60
N SER A 406 23.55 -5.93 -20.74
CA SER A 406 24.85 -5.76 -20.06
C SER A 406 25.21 -6.98 -19.20
N GLY A 407 24.22 -7.76 -18.76
CA GLY A 407 24.43 -9.01 -18.02
C GLY A 407 25.08 -10.14 -18.84
N ASP A 408 25.10 -10.05 -20.17
CA ASP A 408 25.82 -11.00 -21.06
C ASP A 408 27.31 -10.67 -21.21
N GLN A 409 27.76 -9.54 -20.68
CA GLN A 409 29.18 -9.17 -20.75
C GLN A 409 30.01 -9.94 -19.76
N VAL A 410 31.08 -10.56 -20.25
CA VAL A 410 32.04 -11.29 -19.42
C VAL A 410 32.81 -10.32 -18.52
N GLN A 411 32.78 -10.59 -17.23
CA GLN A 411 33.47 -9.83 -16.19
C GLN A 411 34.93 -10.27 -16.03
N LEU A 412 35.73 -9.58 -15.20
CA LEU A 412 37.13 -9.89 -14.93
C LEU A 412 37.38 -11.32 -14.39
N ASN A 413 36.36 -11.93 -13.75
CA ASN A 413 36.41 -13.31 -13.28
C ASN A 413 36.14 -14.36 -14.37
N GLY A 414 35.98 -13.96 -15.62
CA GLY A 414 35.72 -14.85 -16.76
C GLY A 414 34.26 -15.33 -16.89
N ARG A 415 33.31 -14.82 -16.07
CA ARG A 415 31.89 -15.19 -16.13
C ARG A 415 31.05 -13.96 -16.46
N ALA A 416 29.92 -14.18 -17.15
CA ALA A 416 28.88 -13.22 -17.32
C ALA A 416 27.80 -13.39 -16.23
N ALA A 417 27.08 -12.35 -15.88
CA ALA A 417 25.94 -12.45 -14.97
C ALA A 417 24.86 -13.42 -15.48
N TRP A 418 24.70 -13.53 -16.79
CA TRP A 418 23.76 -14.46 -17.42
C TRP A 418 24.15 -15.93 -17.32
N ASP A 419 25.41 -16.26 -17.01
CA ASP A 419 25.85 -17.64 -16.77
C ASP A 419 25.18 -18.23 -15.52
N ASP A 420 24.89 -17.40 -14.51
CA ASP A 420 24.16 -17.82 -13.31
C ASP A 420 22.71 -18.24 -13.65
N PHE A 421 22.08 -17.58 -14.61
CA PHE A 421 20.74 -17.95 -15.09
C PHE A 421 20.78 -19.28 -15.86
N GLU A 422 21.80 -19.47 -16.67
CA GLU A 422 22.01 -20.76 -17.41
C GLU A 422 22.22 -21.92 -16.43
N ASP A 423 23.03 -21.72 -15.39
CA ASP A 423 23.28 -22.72 -14.36
C ASP A 423 22.00 -23.13 -13.61
N VAL A 424 21.12 -22.19 -13.30
CA VAL A 424 19.92 -22.45 -12.50
C VAL A 424 18.73 -22.87 -13.35
N LEU A 425 18.50 -22.21 -14.49
CA LEU A 425 17.28 -22.31 -15.32
C LEU A 425 17.48 -23.13 -16.59
N GLY A 426 18.75 -23.53 -16.88
CA GLY A 426 19.11 -24.27 -18.09
C GLY A 426 19.06 -23.43 -19.37
N ARG A 427 18.96 -22.12 -19.27
CA ARG A 427 18.95 -21.19 -20.41
C ARG A 427 19.35 -19.78 -20.00
N ARG A 428 19.98 -19.07 -20.93
CA ARG A 428 20.33 -17.65 -20.76
C ARG A 428 19.12 -16.74 -20.94
N PRO A 429 19.07 -15.61 -20.25
CA PRO A 429 18.13 -14.54 -20.56
C PRO A 429 18.27 -14.03 -22.00
N LYS A 430 17.28 -13.28 -22.44
CA LYS A 430 17.31 -12.51 -23.67
C LYS A 430 17.19 -11.02 -23.35
N GLY A 431 17.76 -10.17 -24.20
CA GLY A 431 17.68 -8.73 -24.03
C GLY A 431 17.95 -8.01 -25.36
N LEU A 432 17.50 -6.77 -25.44
CA LEU A 432 17.78 -5.88 -26.57
C LEU A 432 18.48 -4.65 -26.05
N LYS A 433 19.48 -4.16 -26.81
CA LYS A 433 20.12 -2.88 -26.51
C LYS A 433 19.11 -1.76 -26.72
N GLN A 434 18.88 -0.97 -25.69
CA GLN A 434 17.90 0.11 -25.70
C GLN A 434 18.34 1.28 -24.84
N THR A 435 17.81 2.47 -25.15
CA THR A 435 17.91 3.64 -24.26
C THR A 435 16.72 3.65 -23.28
N ARG A 436 16.89 4.32 -22.14
CA ARG A 436 15.80 4.53 -21.19
C ARG A 436 14.63 5.28 -21.83
N GLU A 437 14.90 6.24 -22.69
CA GLU A 437 13.90 7.00 -23.44
C GLU A 437 12.95 6.07 -24.24
N ILE A 438 13.52 5.15 -25.05
CA ILE A 438 12.72 4.18 -25.84
C ILE A 438 11.84 3.36 -24.91
N GLY A 439 12.40 2.85 -23.82
CA GLY A 439 11.65 2.03 -22.86
C GLY A 439 10.54 2.81 -22.17
N CYS A 440 10.79 4.04 -21.74
CA CYS A 440 9.77 4.91 -21.14
C CYS A 440 8.63 5.21 -22.11
N ASN A 441 8.96 5.49 -23.37
CA ASN A 441 7.95 5.74 -24.42
C ASN A 441 7.11 4.49 -24.71
N MET A 442 7.70 3.29 -24.66
CA MET A 442 6.95 2.04 -24.74
C MET A 442 6.00 1.86 -23.56
N ILE A 443 6.42 2.14 -22.33
CA ILE A 443 5.54 2.07 -21.15
C ILE A 443 4.37 3.04 -21.31
N ARG A 444 4.63 4.32 -21.68
CA ARG A 444 3.57 5.33 -21.91
C ARG A 444 2.62 4.91 -23.01
N LEU A 445 3.13 4.37 -24.12
CA LEU A 445 2.30 3.87 -25.22
C LEU A 445 1.36 2.76 -24.77
N TRP A 446 1.85 1.80 -23.96
CA TRP A 446 1.01 0.71 -23.46
C TRP A 446 0.02 1.17 -22.38
N MET A 447 0.29 2.28 -21.70
CA MET A 447 -0.69 2.91 -20.80
C MET A 447 -1.84 3.59 -21.55
N THR A 448 -1.55 4.19 -22.72
CA THR A 448 -2.51 4.98 -23.49
C THR A 448 -2.54 4.53 -24.96
N TYR A 449 -2.73 3.22 -25.19
CA TYR A 449 -2.67 2.65 -26.53
C TYR A 449 -3.84 3.15 -27.39
N PRO A 450 -3.57 3.70 -28.60
CA PRO A 450 -4.62 4.20 -29.49
C PRO A 450 -5.56 3.08 -29.95
N GLN A 451 -6.86 3.37 -30.01
CA GLN A 451 -7.83 2.48 -30.62
C GLN A 451 -7.86 2.71 -32.14
N PHE A 452 -7.91 1.61 -32.89
CA PHE A 452 -7.95 1.65 -34.35
C PHE A 452 -9.24 1.05 -34.86
N GLY A 453 -9.79 1.67 -35.91
CA GLY A 453 -10.90 1.14 -36.69
C GLY A 453 -10.48 -0.02 -37.59
N PRO A 454 -11.46 -0.65 -38.29
CA PRO A 454 -11.21 -1.83 -39.14
C PRO A 454 -10.24 -1.60 -40.32
N LYS A 455 -10.00 -0.35 -40.69
CA LYS A 455 -9.06 0.03 -41.77
C LYS A 455 -7.70 0.51 -41.24
N GLY A 456 -7.47 0.43 -39.93
CA GLY A 456 -6.24 0.88 -39.28
C GLY A 456 -6.19 2.39 -39.01
N GLU A 457 -7.30 3.12 -39.18
CA GLU A 457 -7.41 4.52 -38.81
C GLU A 457 -7.63 4.67 -37.29
N PRO A 458 -7.04 5.69 -36.61
CA PRO A 458 -7.30 5.94 -35.22
C PRO A 458 -8.76 6.37 -35.01
N ILE A 459 -9.41 5.80 -34.01
CA ILE A 459 -10.75 6.23 -33.56
C ILE A 459 -10.57 7.50 -32.72
N LEU A 460 -11.28 8.57 -33.10
CA LEU A 460 -11.20 9.86 -32.43
C LEU A 460 -12.35 10.04 -31.41
N ASP A 461 -12.10 10.82 -30.37
CA ASP A 461 -13.11 11.31 -29.43
C ASP A 461 -13.86 12.52 -30.01
N GLU A 462 -14.77 13.10 -29.21
CA GLU A 462 -15.57 14.28 -29.60
C GLU A 462 -14.71 15.55 -29.78
N GLN A 463 -13.51 15.59 -29.21
CA GLN A 463 -12.54 16.69 -29.33
C GLN A 463 -11.54 16.47 -30.46
N GLY A 464 -11.61 15.34 -31.19
CA GLY A 464 -10.70 15.00 -32.28
C GLY A 464 -9.38 14.36 -31.84
N ASN A 465 -9.23 13.96 -30.57
CA ASN A 465 -8.06 13.24 -30.08
C ASN A 465 -8.24 11.72 -30.26
N PRO A 466 -7.15 10.95 -30.45
CA PRO A 466 -7.24 9.49 -30.46
C PRO A 466 -7.84 8.94 -29.16
N LYS A 467 -8.90 8.15 -29.29
CA LYS A 467 -9.38 7.35 -28.13
C LYS A 467 -8.32 6.35 -27.74
N THR A 468 -8.02 6.28 -26.46
CA THR A 468 -7.01 5.38 -25.93
C THR A 468 -7.64 4.32 -25.02
N TYR A 469 -6.93 3.19 -24.91
CA TYR A 469 -7.27 2.10 -24.01
C TYR A 469 -5.97 1.54 -23.44
N PRO A 470 -5.88 1.27 -22.12
CA PRO A 470 -4.68 0.69 -21.56
C PRO A 470 -4.47 -0.75 -22.08
N LYS A 471 -3.23 -1.06 -22.42
CA LYS A 471 -2.75 -2.41 -22.75
C LYS A 471 -1.72 -2.92 -21.72
N LEU A 472 -1.37 -2.11 -20.76
CA LEU A 472 -0.54 -2.47 -19.62
C LEU A 472 -1.42 -2.47 -18.37
N PHE A 473 -1.48 -3.64 -17.73
CA PHE A 473 -2.21 -3.83 -16.49
C PHE A 473 -1.28 -4.43 -15.44
N ILE A 474 -1.44 -3.99 -14.21
CA ILE A 474 -0.60 -4.39 -13.08
C ILE A 474 -1.49 -4.92 -11.98
N SER A 475 -1.24 -6.15 -11.57
CA SER A 475 -1.95 -6.75 -10.44
C SER A 475 -1.68 -5.97 -9.16
N ARG A 476 -2.68 -5.87 -8.29
CA ARG A 476 -2.51 -5.35 -6.92
C ARG A 476 -1.49 -6.16 -6.10
N ASN A 477 -1.02 -7.28 -6.63
CA ASN A 477 0.06 -8.10 -6.05
C ASN A 477 1.44 -7.45 -6.21
N CYS A 478 1.56 -6.39 -7.02
CA CYS A 478 2.80 -5.71 -7.37
C CYS A 478 2.87 -4.29 -6.75
N PRO A 479 2.83 -4.15 -5.41
CA PRO A 479 2.78 -2.84 -4.76
C PRO A 479 4.02 -1.99 -5.04
N ASN A 480 5.21 -2.61 -5.19
CA ASN A 480 6.44 -1.87 -5.44
C ASN A 480 6.48 -1.32 -6.87
N LEU A 481 6.05 -2.09 -7.89
CA LEU A 481 5.95 -1.61 -9.27
C LEU A 481 4.88 -0.52 -9.40
N ILE A 482 3.72 -0.69 -8.76
CA ILE A 482 2.66 0.33 -8.71
C ILE A 482 3.22 1.62 -8.11
N TYR A 483 3.91 1.52 -6.96
CA TYR A 483 4.55 2.66 -6.33
C TYR A 483 5.60 3.31 -7.24
N ALA A 484 6.47 2.50 -7.85
CA ALA A 484 7.52 2.97 -8.76
C ALA A 484 6.94 3.79 -9.92
N LEU A 485 5.93 3.27 -10.64
CA LEU A 485 5.29 3.97 -11.76
C LEU A 485 4.54 5.22 -11.31
N ALA A 486 3.90 5.15 -10.15
CA ALA A 486 3.12 6.25 -9.61
C ALA A 486 3.97 7.42 -9.12
N THR A 487 5.24 7.17 -8.74
CA THR A 487 6.11 8.16 -8.09
C THR A 487 7.35 8.54 -8.88
N ALA A 488 7.68 7.83 -9.97
CA ALA A 488 8.85 8.11 -10.81
C ALA A 488 8.84 9.56 -11.31
N LYS A 489 9.90 10.29 -11.02
CA LYS A 489 10.09 11.68 -11.43
C LYS A 489 11.10 11.78 -12.56
N PHE A 490 10.92 12.75 -13.43
CA PHE A 490 11.91 13.08 -14.45
C PHE A 490 13.22 13.55 -13.80
N LYS A 491 14.34 13.04 -14.32
CA LYS A 491 15.66 13.52 -13.99
C LYS A 491 15.83 14.96 -14.46
N LYS A 492 16.37 15.83 -13.60
CA LYS A 492 16.62 17.23 -13.94
C LYS A 492 18.06 17.43 -14.37
N THR A 493 18.28 18.27 -15.38
CA THR A 493 19.61 18.77 -15.73
C THR A 493 20.11 19.76 -14.67
N LYS A 494 21.40 20.08 -14.69
CA LYS A 494 21.96 21.15 -13.82
C LYS A 494 21.27 22.50 -14.00
N SER A 495 20.65 22.76 -15.16
CA SER A 495 19.86 23.94 -15.45
C SER A 495 18.38 23.84 -15.05
N GLY A 496 17.95 22.70 -14.48
CA GLY A 496 16.56 22.47 -14.07
C GLY A 496 15.63 21.96 -15.18
N ALA A 497 16.12 21.78 -16.41
CA ALA A 497 15.33 21.20 -17.50
C ALA A 497 15.12 19.70 -17.28
N LEU A 498 13.94 19.19 -17.61
CA LEU A 498 13.61 17.76 -17.52
C LEU A 498 14.36 16.98 -18.62
N LYS A 499 14.85 15.79 -18.28
CA LYS A 499 15.38 14.80 -19.22
C LYS A 499 14.34 13.71 -19.42
N GLU A 500 14.32 13.08 -20.61
CA GLU A 500 13.56 11.86 -20.89
C GLU A 500 14.18 10.62 -20.20
N ASP A 501 14.39 10.74 -18.90
CA ASP A 501 14.98 9.75 -18.00
C ASP A 501 14.39 9.99 -16.59
N TYR A 502 14.32 8.97 -15.75
CA TYR A 502 13.83 9.08 -14.38
C TYR A 502 14.97 9.16 -13.36
N GLU A 503 14.66 9.79 -12.23
CA GLU A 503 15.58 9.86 -11.10
C GLU A 503 15.81 8.47 -10.51
N GLU A 504 17.03 8.24 -10.07
CA GLU A 504 17.38 7.05 -9.30
C GLU A 504 17.08 7.33 -7.83
N THR A 505 16.35 6.43 -7.19
CA THR A 505 15.98 6.54 -5.79
C THR A 505 16.97 5.78 -4.90
N VAL A 506 17.04 6.15 -3.63
CA VAL A 506 17.88 5.43 -2.64
C VAL A 506 17.37 4.00 -2.48
N GLU A 507 16.06 3.82 -2.55
CA GLU A 507 15.38 2.54 -2.41
C GLU A 507 15.50 1.62 -3.64
N GLY A 508 15.88 2.17 -4.80
CA GLY A 508 16.12 1.42 -6.03
C GLY A 508 14.86 0.99 -6.80
N TYR A 509 13.72 1.67 -6.60
CA TYR A 509 12.46 1.34 -7.28
C TYR A 509 12.52 1.44 -8.80
N GLU A 510 13.45 2.23 -9.34
CA GLU A 510 13.70 2.34 -10.78
C GLU A 510 14.05 0.99 -11.42
N GLY A 511 14.63 0.04 -10.69
CA GLY A 511 14.90 -1.30 -11.21
C GLY A 511 13.64 -2.04 -11.66
N LEU A 512 12.49 -1.83 -11.01
CA LEU A 512 11.20 -2.40 -11.44
C LEU A 512 10.72 -1.76 -12.76
N ILE A 513 10.92 -0.46 -12.92
CA ILE A 513 10.63 0.24 -14.18
C ILE A 513 11.57 -0.25 -15.28
N ASP A 514 12.86 -0.46 -14.95
CA ASP A 514 13.84 -1.02 -15.87
C ASP A 514 13.45 -2.44 -16.30
N SER A 515 13.02 -3.30 -15.39
CA SER A 515 12.49 -4.63 -15.71
C SER A 515 11.29 -4.57 -16.66
N LEU A 516 10.35 -3.66 -16.41
CA LEU A 516 9.16 -3.47 -17.26
C LEU A 516 9.53 -2.96 -18.67
N ARG A 517 10.43 -1.99 -18.78
CA ARG A 517 10.87 -1.49 -20.08
C ARG A 517 11.66 -2.54 -20.88
N TYR A 518 12.49 -3.37 -20.22
CA TYR A 518 13.16 -4.48 -20.90
C TYR A 518 12.15 -5.43 -21.51
N LEU A 519 11.11 -5.79 -20.76
CA LEU A 519 10.06 -6.67 -21.23
C LEU A 519 9.33 -6.10 -22.44
N LEU A 520 8.81 -4.87 -22.32
CA LEU A 520 8.01 -4.26 -23.40
C LEU A 520 8.82 -4.05 -24.67
N VAL A 521 10.06 -3.60 -24.55
CA VAL A 521 10.95 -3.44 -25.71
C VAL A 521 11.27 -4.79 -26.34
N TYR A 522 11.60 -5.80 -25.56
CA TYR A 522 11.86 -7.14 -26.07
C TYR A 522 10.67 -7.72 -26.84
N LEU A 523 9.46 -7.51 -26.31
CA LEU A 523 8.25 -8.07 -26.92
C LEU A 523 7.81 -7.32 -28.18
N PHE A 524 8.00 -5.98 -28.25
CA PHE A 524 7.27 -5.15 -29.20
C PHE A 524 8.10 -4.15 -30.03
N HIS A 525 9.39 -3.88 -29.71
CA HIS A 525 10.13 -2.79 -30.36
C HIS A 525 10.41 -3.03 -31.86
N ASP A 526 10.83 -4.22 -32.26
CA ASP A 526 11.21 -4.50 -33.67
C ASP A 526 10.10 -5.13 -34.52
N ARG A 527 8.93 -5.31 -33.97
CA ARG A 527 7.82 -6.00 -34.62
C ARG A 527 6.76 -4.96 -34.93
N GLY A 528 6.92 -4.28 -36.08
CA GLY A 528 5.98 -3.26 -36.53
C GLY A 528 4.53 -3.66 -36.29
N SER A 529 3.62 -2.71 -36.28
CA SER A 529 2.22 -2.67 -35.82
C SER A 529 1.27 -3.86 -36.12
N HIS A 530 1.78 -5.04 -36.49
CA HIS A 530 1.01 -6.23 -36.89
C HIS A 530 1.46 -7.53 -36.20
N PHE A 531 1.95 -7.50 -34.95
CA PHE A 531 2.31 -8.73 -34.27
C PHE A 531 1.12 -9.35 -33.54
N SER A 532 0.54 -10.36 -34.14
CA SER A 532 -0.36 -11.31 -33.48
C SER A 532 0.50 -12.45 -32.92
N ILE A 533 0.57 -12.59 -31.58
CA ILE A 533 1.16 -13.77 -30.90
C ILE A 533 0.36 -15.06 -31.25
N ALA A 534 -0.72 -14.94 -32.01
CA ALA A 534 -1.66 -16.00 -32.37
C ALA A 534 -1.13 -17.02 -33.40
N GLN A 535 0.13 -16.97 -33.85
CA GLN A 535 0.70 -18.00 -34.74
C GLN A 535 1.67 -18.92 -33.98
N GLY A 536 1.16 -19.75 -33.10
CA GLY A 536 1.98 -20.73 -32.38
C GLY A 536 1.29 -21.50 -31.27
N PHE A 537 0.01 -21.78 -31.39
CA PHE A 537 -0.72 -22.75 -30.56
C PHE A 537 -1.40 -23.79 -31.43
#